data_27219a473bea43c53e1c331e65a6ccb5
#
_entry.id   27219a473bea43c53e1c331e65a6ccb5
#
_cell.length_a   1.000
_cell.length_b   1.000
_cell.length_c   1.000
_cell.angle_alpha   90.00
_cell.angle_beta   90.00
_cell.angle_gamma   90.00
#
_symmetry.space_group_name_H-M   'P 1'
#
loop_
_entity.id
_entity.type
_entity.pdbx_description
1 polymer ?
#
loop_
_entity_poly.entity_id
_entity_poly.type
_entity_poly.pdbx_seq_one_letter_code
_entity_poly.pdbx_strand_id
1 'polypeptide(L)'
;MAQIHFKVKNMKLKIKKSHREVVYLGKAITIPKKHKYVAADEDGEVFSYAEKPALSTTFWHGEVYKRVKGVDVDFEGMSEDWQYSVFYFPLS
;
A
#
# COMPACT_ATOMS: atom_id res chain seq x y z
N MET A 1 11.22 -35.37 10.77
CA MET A 1 10.68 -34.10 10.57
C MET A 1 9.20 -33.96 10.80
N ALA A 2 8.54 -35.02 11.14
CA ALA A 2 7.10 -34.96 11.41
C ALA A 2 6.75 -33.97 12.54
N GLN A 3 7.64 -33.85 13.51
CA GLN A 3 7.40 -32.95 14.67
C GLN A 3 7.28 -31.50 14.27
N ILE A 4 7.98 -31.12 13.20
CA ILE A 4 7.90 -29.73 12.72
C ILE A 4 6.52 -29.42 12.21
N HIS A 5 5.85 -30.37 11.59
CA HIS A 5 4.50 -30.18 11.11
C HIS A 5 3.51 -29.87 12.23
N PHE A 6 3.66 -30.55 13.37
CA PHE A 6 2.76 -30.30 14.48
C PHE A 6 2.88 -28.87 14.99
N LYS A 7 4.10 -28.35 15.08
CA LYS A 7 4.32 -26.99 15.54
C LYS A 7 3.78 -25.99 14.53
N VAL A 8 4.00 -26.24 13.25
CA VAL A 8 3.53 -25.34 12.19
C VAL A 8 2.01 -25.25 12.16
N LYS A 9 1.31 -26.33 12.47
CA LYS A 9 -0.16 -26.33 12.50
C LYS A 9 -0.73 -25.28 13.45
N ASN A 10 0.01 -24.96 14.50
CA ASN A 10 -0.47 -24.01 15.51
C ASN A 10 -0.01 -22.58 15.24
N MET A 11 0.72 -22.37 14.16
CA MET A 11 1.19 -21.04 13.78
C MET A 11 0.23 -20.42 12.78
N LYS A 12 -0.09 -19.17 12.99
CA LYS A 12 -0.97 -18.42 12.10
C LYS A 12 -0.34 -17.09 11.79
N LEU A 13 -0.45 -16.67 10.53
CA LEU A 13 -0.07 -15.33 10.17
C LEU A 13 -1.17 -14.38 10.59
N LYS A 14 -0.78 -13.27 11.18
CA LYS A 14 -1.71 -12.22 11.56
C LYS A 14 -1.19 -10.90 11.07
N ILE A 15 -2.09 -10.08 10.55
CA ILE A 15 -1.78 -8.69 10.26
C ILE A 15 -1.81 -7.95 11.59
N LYS A 16 -0.80 -7.14 11.85
CA LYS A 16 -0.74 -6.36 13.08
C LYS A 16 -1.99 -5.49 13.19
N LYS A 17 -2.47 -5.29 14.42
CA LYS A 17 -3.67 -4.48 14.66
C LYS A 17 -3.54 -3.05 14.15
N SER A 18 -2.32 -2.53 14.06
CA SER A 18 -2.04 -1.19 13.57
C SER A 18 -2.06 -1.08 12.04
N HIS A 19 -2.26 -2.20 11.34
CA HIS A 19 -2.23 -2.26 9.88
C HIS A 19 -3.46 -2.98 9.35
N ARG A 20 -3.71 -2.79 8.06
CA ARG A 20 -4.75 -3.55 7.35
C ARG A 20 -4.27 -3.85 5.94
N GLU A 21 -4.89 -4.83 5.31
CA GLU A 21 -4.59 -5.20 3.95
C GLU A 21 -5.62 -4.60 3.01
N VAL A 22 -5.15 -4.07 1.89
CA VAL A 22 -6.01 -3.58 0.82
C VAL A 22 -5.47 -4.10 -0.51
N VAL A 23 -6.32 -4.17 -1.52
CA VAL A 23 -5.89 -4.56 -2.86
C VAL A 23 -5.72 -3.30 -3.69
N TYR A 24 -4.48 -3.02 -4.07
CA TYR A 24 -4.13 -1.85 -4.86
C TYR A 24 -3.57 -2.31 -6.20
N LEU A 25 -4.20 -1.87 -7.29
CA LEU A 25 -3.81 -2.26 -8.65
C LEU A 25 -3.66 -3.78 -8.80
N GLY A 26 -4.58 -4.53 -8.19
CA GLY A 26 -4.61 -5.98 -8.29
C GLY A 26 -3.69 -6.73 -7.34
N LYS A 27 -2.97 -6.05 -6.47
CA LYS A 27 -2.04 -6.66 -5.52
C LYS A 27 -2.42 -6.33 -4.09
N ALA A 28 -2.36 -7.33 -3.21
CA ALA A 28 -2.56 -7.12 -1.79
C ALA A 28 -1.35 -6.39 -1.21
N ILE A 29 -1.60 -5.29 -0.52
CA ILE A 29 -0.57 -4.54 0.19
C ILE A 29 -1.04 -4.25 1.60
N THR A 30 -0.10 -4.01 2.51
CA THR A 30 -0.40 -3.72 3.90
C THR A 30 -0.11 -2.24 4.16
N ILE A 31 -1.09 -1.55 4.73
CA ILE A 31 -0.98 -0.12 5.04
C ILE A 31 -1.39 0.12 6.49
N PRO A 32 -0.98 1.25 7.09
CA PRO A 32 -1.46 1.61 8.43
C PRO A 32 -3.00 1.63 8.46
N LYS A 33 -3.56 1.14 9.56
CA LYS A 33 -5.01 0.93 9.66
C LYS A 33 -5.82 2.18 9.39
N LYS A 34 -5.32 3.35 9.79
CA LYS A 34 -6.04 4.61 9.64
C LYS A 34 -5.81 5.29 8.29
N HIS A 35 -4.92 4.75 7.46
CA HIS A 35 -4.70 5.30 6.13
C HIS A 35 -5.82 4.89 5.20
N LYS A 36 -6.29 5.83 4.41
CA LYS A 36 -7.46 5.66 3.55
C LYS A 36 -7.13 5.80 2.06
N TYR A 37 -5.94 6.23 1.72
CA TYR A 37 -5.57 6.46 0.32
C TYR A 37 -4.22 5.83 0.02
N VAL A 38 -4.08 5.37 -1.20
CA VAL A 38 -2.80 4.85 -1.72
C VAL A 38 -2.58 5.50 -3.07
N ALA A 39 -1.37 5.94 -3.32
CA ALA A 39 -1.01 6.55 -4.61
C ALA A 39 0.45 6.25 -4.93
N ALA A 40 0.77 6.27 -6.22
CA ALA A 40 2.14 6.12 -6.68
C ALA A 40 2.64 7.43 -7.27
N ASP A 41 3.89 7.76 -6.98
CA ASP A 41 4.55 8.93 -7.54
C ASP A 41 5.04 8.65 -8.96
N GLU A 42 5.54 9.68 -9.62
CA GLU A 42 6.02 9.55 -11.01
C GLU A 42 7.07 8.45 -11.16
N ASP A 43 7.92 8.26 -10.16
CA ASP A 43 8.96 7.22 -10.18
C ASP A 43 8.46 5.82 -9.84
N GLY A 44 7.16 5.68 -9.56
CA GLY A 44 6.56 4.39 -9.24
C GLY A 44 6.54 4.06 -7.75
N GLU A 45 7.14 4.86 -6.90
CA GLU A 45 7.11 4.61 -5.46
C GLU A 45 5.70 4.75 -4.91
N VAL A 46 5.27 3.79 -4.10
CA VAL A 46 3.91 3.73 -3.58
C VAL A 46 3.89 4.19 -2.13
N PHE A 47 2.92 5.06 -1.83
CA PHE A 47 2.72 5.59 -0.48
C PHE A 47 1.25 5.48 -0.09
N SER A 48 1.01 5.28 1.21
CA SER A 48 -0.34 5.38 1.76
C SER A 48 -0.47 6.68 2.55
N TYR A 49 -1.69 7.19 2.61
CA TYR A 49 -1.98 8.50 3.20
C TYR A 49 -3.20 8.42 4.12
N ALA A 50 -3.14 9.13 5.24
CA ALA A 50 -4.26 9.22 6.15
C ALA A 50 -5.42 10.03 5.54
N GLU A 51 -5.10 11.12 4.85
CA GLU A 51 -6.05 11.97 4.16
C GLU A 51 -5.73 12.03 2.68
N LYS A 52 -6.66 12.51 1.86
CA LYS A 52 -6.46 12.57 0.42
C LYS A 52 -5.23 13.40 0.08
N PRO A 53 -4.25 12.83 -0.62
CA PRO A 53 -3.07 13.59 -1.00
C PRO A 53 -3.38 14.57 -2.12
N ALA A 54 -2.58 15.61 -2.22
CA ALA A 54 -2.66 16.59 -3.29
C ALA A 54 -1.61 16.30 -4.35
N LEU A 55 -1.96 16.58 -5.61
CA LEU A 55 -1.03 16.37 -6.72
C LEU A 55 -0.01 17.51 -6.75
N SER A 56 1.27 17.16 -6.85
CA SER A 56 2.36 18.09 -7.07
C SER A 56 2.99 17.83 -8.44
N THR A 57 4.15 18.41 -8.74
CA THR A 57 4.75 18.29 -10.08
C THR A 57 5.19 16.87 -10.43
N THR A 58 5.82 16.17 -9.47
CA THR A 58 6.36 14.82 -9.71
C THR A 58 5.96 13.81 -8.64
N PHE A 59 5.14 14.23 -7.68
CA PHE A 59 4.77 13.35 -6.57
C PHE A 59 3.43 13.76 -5.99
N TRP A 60 2.85 12.85 -5.19
CA TRP A 60 1.69 13.13 -4.36
C TRP A 60 2.16 13.70 -3.03
N HIS A 61 1.45 14.67 -2.51
CA HIS A 61 1.81 15.33 -1.26
C HIS A 61 0.71 15.15 -0.22
N GLY A 62 1.10 14.69 0.96
CA GLY A 62 0.20 14.56 2.09
C GLY A 62 0.98 14.69 3.39
N GLU A 63 0.34 15.23 4.44
CA GLU A 63 1.02 15.45 5.71
C GLU A 63 1.34 14.14 6.44
N VAL A 64 0.40 13.20 6.44
CA VAL A 64 0.57 11.92 7.14
C VAL A 64 0.62 10.83 6.10
N TYR A 65 1.79 10.27 5.88
CA TYR A 65 2.01 9.28 4.84
C TYR A 65 3.01 8.22 5.30
N LYS A 66 3.00 7.09 4.59
CA LYS A 66 3.92 5.99 4.84
C LYS A 66 4.30 5.34 3.52
N ARG A 67 5.59 5.08 3.32
CA ARG A 67 6.05 4.33 2.15
C ARG A 67 5.54 2.89 2.22
N VAL A 68 4.96 2.40 1.15
CA VAL A 68 4.60 0.98 1.04
C VAL A 68 5.80 0.26 0.47
N LYS A 69 6.51 -0.46 1.32
CA LYS A 69 7.77 -1.12 0.95
C LYS A 69 7.53 -2.36 0.11
N GLY A 70 8.48 -2.64 -0.76
CA GLY A 70 8.47 -3.89 -1.51
C GLY A 70 7.62 -3.89 -2.76
N VAL A 71 6.99 -2.78 -3.09
CA VAL A 71 6.19 -2.64 -4.30
C VAL A 71 6.47 -1.33 -4.99
N ASP A 72 6.44 -1.35 -6.31
CA ASP A 72 6.53 -0.15 -7.14
C ASP A 72 5.55 -0.34 -8.29
N VAL A 73 5.09 0.78 -8.85
CA VAL A 73 4.23 0.74 -10.02
C VAL A 73 5.08 0.99 -11.27
N ASP A 74 4.92 0.14 -12.27
CA ASP A 74 5.55 0.31 -13.55
C ASP A 74 4.52 0.95 -14.48
N PHE A 75 4.75 2.20 -14.85
CA PHE A 75 3.83 2.94 -15.72
C PHE A 75 4.09 2.73 -17.20
N GLU A 76 5.02 1.82 -17.55
CA GLU A 76 5.29 1.41 -18.93
C GLU A 76 5.54 2.60 -19.88
N GLY A 77 6.20 3.64 -19.36
CA GLY A 77 6.53 4.81 -20.16
C GLY A 77 5.38 5.80 -20.34
N MET A 78 4.23 5.55 -19.75
CA MET A 78 3.08 6.47 -19.78
C MET A 78 3.25 7.50 -18.69
N SER A 79 3.94 8.58 -18.99
CA SER A 79 4.48 9.50 -17.99
C SER A 79 3.45 10.24 -17.15
N GLU A 80 2.19 10.23 -17.55
CA GLU A 80 1.15 10.94 -16.80
C GLU A 80 0.22 10.02 -16.01
N ASP A 81 0.34 8.70 -16.17
CA ASP A 81 -0.57 7.75 -15.51
C ASP A 81 -0.49 7.80 -13.99
N TRP A 82 0.66 8.18 -13.44
CA TRP A 82 0.80 8.27 -11.99
C TRP A 82 -0.18 9.29 -11.38
N GLN A 83 -0.62 10.27 -12.14
CA GLN A 83 -1.57 11.28 -11.68
C GLN A 83 -2.95 10.70 -11.43
N TYR A 84 -3.23 9.52 -11.93
CA TYR A 84 -4.50 8.83 -11.77
C TYR A 84 -4.39 7.61 -10.85
N SER A 85 -3.26 7.48 -10.15
CA SER A 85 -2.96 6.29 -9.34
C SER A 85 -3.55 6.33 -7.92
N VAL A 86 -4.20 7.42 -7.53
CA VAL A 86 -4.74 7.54 -6.18
C VAL A 86 -6.05 6.78 -6.05
N PHE A 87 -6.11 5.90 -5.04
CA PHE A 87 -7.29 5.09 -4.76
C PHE A 87 -7.71 5.29 -3.32
N TYR A 88 -9.00 5.32 -3.09
CA TYR A 88 -9.60 5.47 -1.78
C TYR A 88 -10.00 4.11 -1.22
N PHE A 89 -9.59 3.82 0.01
CA PHE A 89 -9.90 2.60 0.72
C PHE A 89 -10.58 2.97 2.04
N PRO A 90 -11.90 3.07 2.06
CA PRO A 90 -12.60 3.51 3.25
C PRO A 90 -12.36 2.59 4.44
N LEU A 91 -12.41 3.17 5.62
CA LEU A 91 -12.40 2.39 6.85
C LEU A 91 -13.80 1.81 7.03
N SER A 92 -13.87 0.52 7.28
CA SER A 92 -15.16 -0.15 7.47
C SER A 92 -15.56 -0.25 8.93
#